data_37f83fbb82067ed6134b58f6d270c237
#
_entry.id   37f83fbb82067ed6134b58f6d270c237
#
_cell.length_a   1.000
_cell.length_b   1.000
_cell.length_c   1.000
_cell.angle_alpha   90.00
_cell.angle_beta   90.00
_cell.angle_gamma   90.00
#
_symmetry.space_group_name_H-M   'P 1'
#
loop_
_entity.id
_entity.type
_entity.pdbx_description
1 polymer ?
#
loop_
_entity_poly.entity_id
_entity_poly.type
_entity_poly.pdbx_seq_one_letter_code
_entity_poly.pdbx_strand_id
1 'polypeptide(L)'
;GFCTDIIAREDWEFWISILKDGGEVVRTEEVMYHYRILPNSKRVRDRLLFHHVVKTLNRRHPEFFFRELGGPLRYWRSWSKVLNALHYFFNPRRAKVSSDYPELRYFILALHQRFRKKTGELIFKNRNEIREFHIDGKNIIVKSFKVPNLVNRIVYGLFRKSKAERSYCYAKMLNEAGIGSPTPIGWLEQRRGLFFTYSYYASLRSTCPLGYMDVIALPVEERNEYLRAIAATTARMHERGWLHTDYSRGNILCGRDAEGRVRVEIIDLNRIRFREVDCKTGCRNFGRLPGDDEVLTVLADEYARLR
;
A
#
# COMPACT_ATOMS: atom_id res chain seq x y z
N GLY A 1 -32.09 5.12 7.84
CA GLY A 1 -33.29 4.96 7.02
C GLY A 1 -32.99 4.62 5.57
N PHE A 2 -34.01 4.27 4.79
CA PHE A 2 -33.84 4.01 3.38
C PHE A 2 -33.39 5.25 2.61
N CYS A 3 -32.59 5.05 1.57
CA CYS A 3 -32.13 6.12 0.70
C CYS A 3 -33.26 6.64 -0.18
N THR A 4 -33.51 7.94 -0.16
CA THR A 4 -34.54 8.60 -0.97
C THR A 4 -34.13 8.85 -2.43
N ASP A 5 -32.81 8.81 -2.74
CA ASP A 5 -32.28 9.04 -4.08
C ASP A 5 -32.45 7.82 -5.01
N ILE A 6 -32.79 6.65 -4.46
CA ILE A 6 -32.98 5.43 -5.24
C ILE A 6 -34.48 5.14 -5.38
N ILE A 7 -34.93 5.13 -6.61
CA ILE A 7 -36.37 5.00 -6.92
C ILE A 7 -36.86 3.55 -7.02
N ALA A 8 -35.92 2.59 -6.97
CA ALA A 8 -36.22 1.17 -7.01
C ALA A 8 -35.08 0.40 -6.33
N ARG A 9 -35.39 -0.79 -5.81
CA ARG A 9 -34.41 -1.65 -5.10
C ARG A 9 -33.69 -0.93 -3.95
N GLU A 10 -34.43 -0.16 -3.20
CA GLU A 10 -34.01 0.54 -2.00
C GLU A 10 -33.45 -0.41 -0.93
N ASP A 11 -33.90 -1.67 -0.93
CA ASP A 11 -33.42 -2.78 -0.13
C ASP A 11 -31.95 -3.11 -0.42
N TRP A 12 -31.52 -3.07 -1.66
CA TRP A 12 -30.13 -3.31 -2.03
C TRP A 12 -29.19 -2.24 -1.47
N GLU A 13 -29.60 -0.99 -1.61
CA GLU A 13 -28.83 0.14 -1.09
C GLU A 13 -28.73 0.07 0.43
N PHE A 14 -29.84 -0.24 1.09
CA PHE A 14 -29.92 -0.39 2.54
C PHE A 14 -28.96 -1.48 3.04
N TRP A 15 -29.00 -2.69 2.45
CA TRP A 15 -28.11 -3.77 2.85
C TRP A 15 -26.64 -3.48 2.58
N ILE A 16 -26.32 -2.84 1.45
CA ILE A 16 -24.96 -2.40 1.17
C ILE A 16 -24.51 -1.37 2.20
N SER A 17 -25.35 -0.42 2.56
CA SER A 17 -25.02 0.61 3.57
C SER A 17 -24.73 0.03 4.95
N ILE A 18 -25.44 -1.03 5.36
CA ILE A 18 -25.25 -1.68 6.65
C ILE A 18 -24.04 -2.61 6.65
N LEU A 19 -23.87 -3.42 5.57
CA LEU A 19 -22.94 -4.53 5.55
C LEU A 19 -21.61 -4.23 4.85
N LYS A 20 -21.49 -3.08 4.18
CA LYS A 20 -20.28 -2.74 3.40
C LYS A 20 -18.99 -2.68 4.24
N ASP A 21 -19.09 -2.37 5.49
CA ASP A 21 -17.95 -2.19 6.40
C ASP A 21 -17.76 -3.39 7.34
N GLY A 22 -18.52 -4.44 7.14
CA GLY A 22 -18.53 -5.68 7.92
C GLY A 22 -19.87 -5.87 8.61
N GLY A 23 -19.97 -6.91 9.40
CA GLY A 23 -21.17 -7.28 10.14
C GLY A 23 -21.48 -8.77 9.97
N GLU A 24 -22.36 -9.27 10.82
CA GLU A 24 -22.82 -10.64 10.78
C GLU A 24 -24.27 -10.68 10.30
N VAL A 25 -24.57 -11.61 9.39
CA VAL A 25 -25.93 -11.86 8.93
C VAL A 25 -26.38 -13.20 9.50
N VAL A 26 -27.32 -13.15 10.42
CA VAL A 26 -27.90 -14.34 11.03
C VAL A 26 -29.16 -14.72 10.26
N ARG A 27 -29.24 -15.96 9.83
CA ARG A 27 -30.43 -16.55 9.23
C ARG A 27 -31.28 -17.19 10.32
N THR A 28 -32.55 -16.80 10.41
CA THR A 28 -33.54 -17.50 11.24
C THR A 28 -34.10 -18.71 10.48
N GLU A 29 -34.35 -19.81 11.18
CA GLU A 29 -34.97 -21.01 10.58
C GLU A 29 -36.48 -20.83 10.39
N GLU A 30 -37.08 -19.95 11.18
CA GLU A 30 -38.49 -19.65 11.12
C GLU A 30 -38.83 -18.72 9.95
N VAL A 31 -39.99 -18.94 9.32
CA VAL A 31 -40.52 -18.04 8.28
C VAL A 31 -41.10 -16.79 8.94
N MET A 32 -40.29 -15.73 9.01
CA MET A 32 -40.66 -14.45 9.63
C MET A 32 -41.41 -13.50 8.70
N TYR A 33 -41.41 -13.77 7.38
CA TYR A 33 -41.99 -12.85 6.40
C TYR A 33 -42.52 -13.59 5.17
N HIS A 34 -43.79 -13.28 4.78
CA HIS A 34 -44.42 -13.78 3.56
C HIS A 34 -44.42 -12.71 2.47
N TYR A 35 -43.70 -12.95 1.39
CA TYR A 35 -43.62 -12.03 0.27
C TYR A 35 -44.65 -12.35 -0.82
N ARG A 36 -45.62 -11.44 -1.02
CA ARG A 36 -46.61 -11.57 -2.05
C ARG A 36 -46.09 -11.12 -3.43
N ILE A 37 -46.08 -11.99 -4.40
CA ILE A 37 -45.72 -11.68 -5.79
C ILE A 37 -46.98 -11.53 -6.62
N LEU A 38 -47.18 -10.32 -7.16
CA LEU A 38 -48.28 -10.02 -8.08
C LEU A 38 -47.74 -9.83 -9.50
N PRO A 39 -48.48 -10.16 -10.56
CA PRO A 39 -48.07 -10.02 -11.97
C PRO A 39 -47.54 -8.59 -12.30
N ASN A 40 -48.19 -7.56 -11.77
CA ASN A 40 -47.85 -6.15 -11.96
C ASN A 40 -47.10 -5.53 -10.75
N SER A 41 -46.44 -6.35 -9.97
CA SER A 41 -45.71 -5.88 -8.78
C SER A 41 -44.61 -4.87 -9.15
N LYS A 42 -44.21 -4.05 -8.20
CA LYS A 42 -43.08 -3.09 -8.30
C LYS A 42 -41.86 -3.76 -8.94
N ARG A 43 -41.57 -5.01 -8.58
CA ARG A 43 -40.44 -5.80 -9.11
C ARG A 43 -40.45 -5.94 -10.65
N VAL A 44 -41.61 -6.05 -11.28
CA VAL A 44 -41.74 -6.16 -12.76
C VAL A 44 -41.49 -4.80 -13.40
N ARG A 45 -42.04 -3.72 -12.81
CA ARG A 45 -41.85 -2.35 -13.29
C ARG A 45 -40.41 -1.85 -13.09
N ASP A 46 -39.72 -2.28 -12.03
CA ASP A 46 -38.38 -1.87 -11.69
C ASP A 46 -37.34 -2.34 -12.71
N ARG A 47 -37.66 -3.25 -13.61
CA ARG A 47 -36.75 -3.65 -14.72
C ARG A 47 -36.31 -2.47 -15.58
N LEU A 48 -37.22 -1.54 -15.85
CA LEU A 48 -36.94 -0.35 -16.64
C LEU A 48 -36.05 0.66 -15.90
N LEU A 49 -36.09 0.62 -14.57
CA LEU A 49 -35.35 1.52 -13.70
C LEU A 49 -33.96 0.97 -13.30
N PHE A 50 -33.65 -0.25 -13.73
CA PHE A 50 -32.42 -0.92 -13.28
C PHE A 50 -31.14 -0.14 -13.64
N HIS A 51 -31.14 0.54 -14.78
CA HIS A 51 -29.99 1.38 -15.16
C HIS A 51 -29.79 2.56 -14.17
N HIS A 52 -30.88 3.17 -13.73
CA HIS A 52 -30.84 4.22 -12.69
C HIS A 52 -30.36 3.65 -11.36
N VAL A 53 -30.83 2.49 -10.95
CA VAL A 53 -30.40 1.79 -9.73
C VAL A 53 -28.89 1.54 -9.75
N VAL A 54 -28.37 0.95 -10.83
CA VAL A 54 -26.93 0.69 -10.98
C VAL A 54 -26.10 1.98 -10.94
N LYS A 55 -26.57 3.05 -11.59
CA LYS A 55 -25.90 4.36 -11.56
C LYS A 55 -25.88 4.96 -10.15
N THR A 56 -26.99 4.90 -9.43
CA THR A 56 -27.11 5.42 -8.07
C THR A 56 -26.26 4.63 -7.09
N LEU A 57 -26.32 3.30 -7.13
CA LEU A 57 -25.50 2.43 -6.28
C LEU A 57 -23.99 2.67 -6.50
N ASN A 58 -23.55 2.75 -7.76
CA ASN A 58 -22.16 3.05 -8.07
C ASN A 58 -21.70 4.44 -7.59
N ARG A 59 -22.59 5.42 -7.59
CA ARG A 59 -22.29 6.77 -7.09
C ARG A 59 -22.14 6.78 -5.57
N ARG A 60 -23.01 6.03 -4.86
CA ARG A 60 -23.05 6.02 -3.39
C ARG A 60 -22.00 5.10 -2.77
N HIS A 61 -21.75 3.94 -3.39
CA HIS A 61 -20.90 2.89 -2.87
C HIS A 61 -19.75 2.51 -3.82
N PRO A 62 -18.97 3.48 -4.33
CA PRO A 62 -17.95 3.18 -5.33
C PRO A 62 -16.83 2.30 -4.78
N GLU A 63 -16.46 2.47 -3.51
CA GLU A 63 -15.40 1.70 -2.87
C GLU A 63 -15.83 0.26 -2.61
N PHE A 64 -17.07 0.06 -2.19
CA PHE A 64 -17.67 -1.26 -2.01
C PHE A 64 -17.63 -2.07 -3.31
N PHE A 65 -18.16 -1.54 -4.40
CA PHE A 65 -18.17 -2.27 -5.67
C PHE A 65 -16.78 -2.47 -6.24
N PHE A 66 -15.88 -1.52 -6.01
CA PHE A 66 -14.50 -1.70 -6.44
C PHE A 66 -13.82 -2.83 -5.66
N ARG A 67 -14.10 -2.96 -4.37
CA ARG A 67 -13.60 -4.03 -3.51
C ARG A 67 -14.18 -5.38 -3.89
N GLU A 68 -15.51 -5.48 -3.98
CA GLU A 68 -16.20 -6.76 -4.17
C GLU A 68 -16.17 -7.25 -5.62
N LEU A 69 -16.21 -6.32 -6.58
CA LEU A 69 -16.31 -6.63 -8.00
C LEU A 69 -15.09 -6.22 -8.83
N GLY A 70 -14.07 -5.60 -8.21
CA GLY A 70 -12.91 -5.06 -8.91
C GLY A 70 -13.21 -3.84 -9.79
N GLY A 71 -14.40 -3.24 -9.67
CA GLY A 71 -14.84 -2.09 -10.44
C GLY A 71 -16.33 -1.78 -10.22
N PRO A 72 -16.89 -0.80 -10.94
CA PRO A 72 -18.28 -0.43 -10.79
C PRO A 72 -19.21 -1.61 -11.10
N LEU A 73 -20.35 -1.67 -10.39
CA LEU A 73 -21.43 -2.60 -10.68
C LEU A 73 -21.90 -2.40 -12.13
N ARG A 74 -22.01 -3.49 -12.89
CA ARG A 74 -22.54 -3.49 -14.26
C ARG A 74 -23.76 -4.36 -14.33
N TYR A 75 -24.73 -3.97 -15.14
CA TYR A 75 -26.00 -4.68 -15.32
C TYR A 75 -25.82 -6.19 -15.55
N TRP A 76 -24.97 -6.58 -16.49
CA TRP A 76 -24.75 -7.97 -16.85
C TRP A 76 -23.98 -8.78 -15.77
N ARG A 77 -23.11 -8.13 -14.96
CA ARG A 77 -22.38 -8.80 -13.87
C ARG A 77 -23.26 -9.21 -12.71
N SER A 78 -24.30 -8.43 -12.44
CA SER A 78 -25.21 -8.74 -11.34
C SER A 78 -26.05 -10.01 -11.57
N TRP A 79 -26.07 -10.53 -12.80
CA TRP A 79 -26.89 -11.65 -13.20
C TRP A 79 -26.13 -12.94 -13.51
N SER A 80 -24.83 -12.86 -13.83
CA SER A 80 -24.05 -14.01 -14.28
C SER A 80 -22.86 -14.28 -13.39
N LYS A 81 -22.92 -15.37 -12.62
CA LYS A 81 -21.79 -15.89 -11.83
C LYS A 81 -20.63 -16.30 -12.75
N VAL A 82 -20.93 -16.85 -13.93
CA VAL A 82 -19.92 -17.28 -14.91
C VAL A 82 -19.16 -16.09 -15.46
N LEU A 83 -19.87 -15.04 -15.90
CA LEU A 83 -19.24 -13.83 -16.42
C LEU A 83 -18.41 -13.10 -15.34
N ASN A 84 -18.87 -13.10 -14.09
CA ASN A 84 -18.09 -12.59 -12.98
C ASN A 84 -16.82 -13.41 -12.76
N ALA A 85 -16.92 -14.74 -12.72
CA ALA A 85 -15.77 -15.61 -12.55
C ALA A 85 -14.73 -15.43 -13.68
N LEU A 86 -15.17 -15.36 -14.93
CA LEU A 86 -14.30 -15.07 -16.07
C LEU A 86 -13.64 -13.68 -15.94
N HIS A 87 -14.41 -12.67 -15.53
CA HIS A 87 -13.83 -11.34 -15.32
C HIS A 87 -12.73 -11.35 -14.27
N TYR A 88 -12.93 -11.99 -13.12
CA TYR A 88 -11.92 -12.10 -12.06
C TYR A 88 -10.73 -12.93 -12.51
N PHE A 89 -10.94 -13.99 -13.26
CA PHE A 89 -9.86 -14.80 -13.83
C PHE A 89 -8.94 -13.98 -14.75
N PHE A 90 -9.54 -13.17 -15.65
CA PHE A 90 -8.78 -12.32 -16.56
C PHE A 90 -8.26 -11.00 -15.94
N ASN A 91 -8.77 -10.60 -14.78
CA ASN A 91 -8.35 -9.38 -14.10
C ASN A 91 -8.01 -9.66 -12.63
N PRO A 92 -7.04 -10.54 -12.35
CA PRO A 92 -6.71 -10.90 -10.98
C PRO A 92 -6.19 -9.68 -10.23
N ARG A 93 -6.77 -9.50 -9.05
CA ARG A 93 -6.40 -8.45 -8.11
C ARG A 93 -5.79 -9.10 -6.88
N ARG A 94 -4.60 -8.68 -6.52
CA ARG A 94 -3.90 -9.17 -5.34
C ARG A 94 -3.69 -8.04 -4.37
N ALA A 95 -4.00 -8.28 -3.13
CA ALA A 95 -3.77 -7.33 -2.04
C ALA A 95 -3.38 -8.08 -0.78
N LYS A 96 -2.61 -7.43 0.07
CA LYS A 96 -2.34 -7.86 1.44
C LYS A 96 -2.44 -6.65 2.34
N VAL A 97 -3.04 -6.86 3.51
CA VAL A 97 -3.11 -5.89 4.59
C VAL A 97 -2.48 -6.53 5.80
N SER A 98 -1.73 -5.76 6.58
CA SER A 98 -1.16 -6.23 7.84
C SER A 98 -2.27 -6.64 8.81
N SER A 99 -2.04 -7.69 9.56
CA SER A 99 -2.91 -8.12 10.65
C SER A 99 -3.08 -7.07 11.75
N ASP A 100 -2.12 -6.16 11.86
CA ASP A 100 -2.08 -5.11 12.87
C ASP A 100 -2.99 -3.92 12.52
N TYR A 101 -3.46 -3.86 11.25
CA TYR A 101 -4.30 -2.79 10.72
C TYR A 101 -5.46 -3.33 9.87
N PRO A 102 -6.29 -4.25 10.41
CA PRO A 102 -7.38 -4.86 9.66
C PRO A 102 -8.43 -3.83 9.22
N GLU A 103 -8.62 -2.75 9.97
CA GLU A 103 -9.53 -1.64 9.68
C GLU A 103 -9.16 -0.92 8.37
N LEU A 104 -7.89 -0.91 7.99
CA LEU A 104 -7.41 -0.25 6.77
C LEU A 104 -7.60 -1.09 5.50
N ARG A 105 -8.25 -2.27 5.61
CA ARG A 105 -8.50 -3.15 4.47
C ARG A 105 -9.22 -2.43 3.32
N TYR A 106 -10.26 -1.68 3.64
CA TYR A 106 -11.05 -0.96 2.64
C TYR A 106 -10.27 0.17 1.98
N PHE A 107 -9.48 0.88 2.77
CA PHE A 107 -8.58 1.90 2.27
C PHE A 107 -7.59 1.33 1.24
N ILE A 108 -6.91 0.23 1.57
CA ILE A 108 -5.95 -0.44 0.66
C ILE A 108 -6.64 -0.89 -0.64
N LEU A 109 -7.82 -1.50 -0.54
CA LEU A 109 -8.55 -1.97 -1.69
C LEU A 109 -9.08 -0.84 -2.59
N ALA A 110 -9.29 0.35 -2.06
CA ALA A 110 -9.73 1.54 -2.79
C ALA A 110 -8.61 2.39 -3.40
N LEU A 111 -7.32 2.08 -3.14
CA LEU A 111 -6.18 2.92 -3.52
C LEU A 111 -6.18 3.32 -5.00
N HIS A 112 -6.47 2.39 -5.91
CA HIS A 112 -6.51 2.72 -7.33
C HIS A 112 -7.55 3.81 -7.66
N GLN A 113 -8.73 3.74 -7.06
CA GLN A 113 -9.77 4.73 -7.25
C GLN A 113 -9.38 6.08 -6.63
N ARG A 114 -8.78 6.06 -5.43
CA ARG A 114 -8.30 7.26 -4.74
C ARG A 114 -7.24 8.00 -5.56
N PHE A 115 -6.27 7.28 -6.13
CA PHE A 115 -5.26 7.86 -7.02
C PHE A 115 -5.86 8.40 -8.32
N ARG A 116 -6.83 7.71 -8.92
CA ARG A 116 -7.57 8.22 -10.09
C ARG A 116 -8.33 9.50 -9.81
N LYS A 117 -8.94 9.61 -8.63
CA LYS A 117 -9.64 10.82 -8.16
C LYS A 117 -8.69 11.89 -7.64
N LYS A 118 -7.37 11.61 -7.60
CA LYS A 118 -6.34 12.50 -7.04
C LYS A 118 -6.61 12.91 -5.59
N THR A 119 -7.25 12.03 -4.79
CA THR A 119 -7.45 12.28 -3.36
C THR A 119 -6.17 12.05 -2.58
N GLY A 120 -6.10 12.60 -1.36
CA GLY A 120 -4.88 12.63 -0.55
C GLY A 120 -3.94 13.75 -0.97
N GLU A 121 -3.10 14.17 -0.04
CA GLU A 121 -2.09 15.20 -0.26
C GLU A 121 -0.96 14.68 -1.13
N LEU A 122 -0.60 15.44 -2.17
CA LEU A 122 0.51 15.07 -3.05
C LEU A 122 1.83 15.49 -2.43
N ILE A 123 2.64 14.51 -1.99
CA ILE A 123 3.98 14.76 -1.45
C ILE A 123 5.02 14.84 -2.57
N PHE A 124 4.97 13.90 -3.50
CA PHE A 124 5.99 13.81 -4.55
C PHE A 124 5.41 13.20 -5.82
N LYS A 125 5.79 13.75 -6.96
CA LYS A 125 5.41 13.24 -8.27
C LYS A 125 6.55 13.40 -9.27
N ASN A 126 7.08 12.25 -9.70
CA ASN A 126 8.03 12.16 -10.80
C ASN A 126 7.80 10.81 -11.49
N ARG A 127 8.73 9.90 -11.40
CA ARG A 127 8.62 8.51 -11.91
C ARG A 127 7.59 7.69 -11.15
N ASN A 128 7.47 7.93 -9.85
CA ASN A 128 6.43 7.38 -8.96
C ASN A 128 5.61 8.55 -8.41
N GLU A 129 4.41 8.26 -7.94
CA GLU A 129 3.57 9.24 -7.23
C GLU A 129 3.43 8.81 -5.77
N ILE A 130 3.69 9.75 -4.85
CA ILE A 130 3.58 9.54 -3.40
C ILE A 130 2.52 10.49 -2.88
N ARG A 131 1.55 9.94 -2.17
CA ARG A 131 0.48 10.70 -1.52
C ARG A 131 0.36 10.34 -0.06
N GLU A 132 0.00 11.32 0.74
CA GLU A 132 -0.38 11.15 2.14
C GLU A 132 -1.89 11.13 2.29
N PHE A 133 -2.35 10.27 3.19
CA PHE A 133 -3.76 10.14 3.56
C PHE A 133 -3.88 10.15 5.08
N HIS A 134 -4.93 10.83 5.57
CA HIS A 134 -5.31 10.82 6.98
C HIS A 134 -6.55 9.93 7.13
N ILE A 135 -6.38 8.77 7.73
CA ILE A 135 -7.46 7.76 7.89
C ILE A 135 -7.44 7.26 9.33
N ASP A 136 -8.55 7.36 10.01
CA ASP A 136 -8.74 6.88 11.38
C ASP A 136 -7.62 7.34 12.33
N GLY A 137 -7.26 8.63 12.26
CA GLY A 137 -6.21 9.25 13.07
C GLY A 137 -4.77 8.85 12.69
N LYS A 138 -4.58 8.09 11.60
CA LYS A 138 -3.27 7.65 11.14
C LYS A 138 -2.85 8.41 9.88
N ASN A 139 -1.58 8.82 9.83
CA ASN A 139 -0.95 9.39 8.65
C ASN A 139 -0.33 8.26 7.83
N ILE A 140 -0.84 8.07 6.62
CA ILE A 140 -0.49 6.95 5.76
C ILE A 140 0.16 7.46 4.48
N ILE A 141 1.39 7.02 4.23
CA ILE A 141 2.11 7.29 2.98
C ILE A 141 1.84 6.17 1.99
N VAL A 142 1.37 6.53 0.81
CA VAL A 142 1.12 5.59 -0.27
C VAL A 142 1.98 5.92 -1.48
N LYS A 143 2.77 4.93 -1.90
CA LYS A 143 3.60 4.99 -3.10
C LYS A 143 2.94 4.23 -4.25
N SER A 144 2.58 4.95 -5.31
CA SER A 144 2.15 4.39 -6.59
C SER A 144 3.37 4.18 -7.49
N PHE A 145 3.60 2.96 -7.93
CA PHE A 145 4.72 2.64 -8.80
C PHE A 145 4.35 2.82 -10.27
N LYS A 146 5.23 3.44 -11.02
CA LYS A 146 5.07 3.54 -12.48
C LYS A 146 4.92 2.15 -13.09
N VAL A 147 3.94 2.02 -13.97
CA VAL A 147 3.71 0.80 -14.75
C VAL A 147 4.95 0.55 -15.64
N PRO A 148 5.52 -0.65 -15.63
CA PRO A 148 6.67 -0.99 -16.45
C PRO A 148 6.34 -0.91 -17.96
N ASN A 149 7.37 -0.90 -18.81
CA ASN A 149 7.22 -1.05 -20.26
C ASN A 149 6.64 -2.44 -20.61
N LEU A 150 6.16 -2.63 -21.85
CA LEU A 150 5.40 -3.82 -22.26
C LEU A 150 6.09 -5.15 -21.94
N VAL A 151 7.38 -5.27 -22.25
CA VAL A 151 8.15 -6.50 -21.96
C VAL A 151 8.20 -6.80 -20.47
N ASN A 152 8.54 -5.80 -19.67
CA ASN A 152 8.58 -5.94 -18.20
C ASN A 152 7.19 -6.17 -17.58
N ARG A 153 6.09 -5.71 -18.23
CA ARG A 153 4.74 -6.00 -17.77
C ARG A 153 4.41 -7.48 -17.78
N ILE A 154 4.91 -8.23 -18.79
CA ILE A 154 4.73 -9.68 -18.88
C ILE A 154 5.59 -10.38 -17.83
N VAL A 155 6.87 -10.01 -17.71
CA VAL A 155 7.80 -10.60 -16.71
C VAL A 155 7.29 -10.41 -15.28
N TYR A 156 6.87 -9.20 -14.91
CA TYR A 156 6.23 -8.95 -13.60
C TYR A 156 4.86 -9.60 -13.47
N GLY A 157 4.18 -9.82 -14.59
CA GLY A 157 2.91 -10.50 -14.63
C GLY A 157 3.00 -11.99 -14.26
N LEU A 158 4.07 -12.67 -14.64
CA LEU A 158 4.17 -14.13 -14.54
C LEU A 158 5.16 -14.61 -13.47
N PHE A 159 6.32 -13.98 -13.33
CA PHE A 159 7.46 -14.60 -12.65
C PHE A 159 8.02 -13.79 -11.47
N ARG A 160 7.67 -12.53 -11.31
CA ARG A 160 8.32 -11.69 -10.31
C ARG A 160 7.32 -10.95 -9.43
N LYS A 161 7.58 -10.94 -8.11
CA LYS A 161 6.85 -10.09 -7.15
C LYS A 161 6.90 -8.63 -7.59
N SER A 162 5.76 -7.93 -7.47
CA SER A 162 5.69 -6.50 -7.80
C SER A 162 6.60 -5.67 -6.88
N LYS A 163 6.88 -4.43 -7.28
CA LYS A 163 7.61 -3.49 -6.42
C LYS A 163 6.86 -3.22 -5.11
N ALA A 164 5.53 -3.14 -5.17
CA ALA A 164 4.68 -2.92 -4.01
C ALA A 164 4.75 -4.11 -3.03
N GLU A 165 4.59 -5.34 -3.52
CA GLU A 165 4.72 -6.54 -2.71
C GLU A 165 6.11 -6.65 -2.07
N ARG A 166 7.19 -6.38 -2.84
CA ARG A 166 8.55 -6.40 -2.30
C ARG A 166 8.76 -5.34 -1.23
N SER A 167 8.31 -4.10 -1.46
CA SER A 167 8.40 -3.03 -0.46
C SER A 167 7.75 -3.43 0.85
N TYR A 168 6.55 -4.02 0.80
CA TYR A 168 5.84 -4.50 1.97
C TYR A 168 6.59 -5.63 2.69
N CYS A 169 7.00 -6.67 1.95
CA CYS A 169 7.68 -7.82 2.53
C CYS A 169 9.03 -7.42 3.16
N TYR A 170 9.78 -6.53 2.50
CA TYR A 170 11.08 -6.11 2.98
C TYR A 170 10.97 -5.16 4.17
N ALA A 171 9.99 -4.23 4.19
CA ALA A 171 9.75 -3.40 5.37
C ALA A 171 9.37 -4.25 6.59
N LYS A 172 8.51 -5.24 6.40
CA LYS A 172 8.16 -6.17 7.46
C LYS A 172 9.39 -6.93 7.97
N MET A 173 10.19 -7.47 7.06
CA MET A 173 11.42 -8.20 7.38
C MET A 173 12.44 -7.33 8.14
N LEU A 174 12.64 -6.07 7.72
CA LEU A 174 13.54 -5.14 8.42
C LEU A 174 13.05 -4.88 9.84
N ASN A 175 11.77 -4.56 10.01
CA ASN A 175 11.19 -4.27 11.31
C ASN A 175 11.25 -5.48 12.26
N GLU A 176 10.97 -6.69 11.77
CA GLU A 176 11.09 -7.95 12.53
C GLU A 176 12.55 -8.21 12.98
N ALA A 177 13.52 -7.73 12.21
CA ALA A 177 14.94 -7.83 12.56
C ALA A 177 15.46 -6.67 13.41
N GLY A 178 14.59 -5.76 13.87
CA GLY A 178 14.97 -4.58 14.63
C GLY A 178 15.75 -3.52 13.82
N ILE A 179 15.62 -3.57 12.47
CA ILE A 179 16.17 -2.56 11.56
C ILE A 179 15.01 -1.64 11.17
N GLY A 180 15.17 -0.34 11.37
CA GLY A 180 14.10 0.63 11.20
C GLY A 180 13.62 0.75 9.75
N SER A 181 12.31 0.73 9.56
CA SER A 181 11.60 1.11 8.34
C SER A 181 10.20 1.55 8.72
N PRO A 182 9.57 2.50 7.99
CA PRO A 182 8.18 2.85 8.24
C PRO A 182 7.27 1.62 8.25
N THR A 183 6.38 1.54 9.24
CA THR A 183 5.53 0.36 9.46
C THR A 183 4.67 0.05 8.23
N PRO A 184 4.80 -1.14 7.62
CA PRO A 184 4.05 -1.50 6.43
C PRO A 184 2.59 -1.83 6.76
N ILE A 185 1.66 -1.14 6.10
CA ILE A 185 0.21 -1.37 6.26
C ILE A 185 -0.28 -2.40 5.25
N GLY A 186 0.11 -2.26 3.98
CA GLY A 186 -0.37 -3.18 2.96
C GLY A 186 0.08 -2.82 1.54
N TRP A 187 -0.34 -3.65 0.61
CA TRP A 187 -0.11 -3.42 -0.81
C TRP A 187 -1.30 -3.88 -1.65
N LEU A 188 -1.41 -3.30 -2.83
CA LEU A 188 -2.42 -3.62 -3.83
C LEU A 188 -1.77 -3.67 -5.20
N GLU A 189 -2.08 -4.71 -5.98
CA GLU A 189 -1.72 -4.80 -7.40
C GLU A 189 -2.88 -5.36 -8.22
N GLN A 190 -2.88 -5.04 -9.50
CA GLN A 190 -3.80 -5.63 -10.45
C GLN A 190 -3.10 -6.00 -11.74
N ARG A 191 -3.59 -7.07 -12.36
CA ARG A 191 -3.24 -7.52 -13.69
C ARG A 191 -4.47 -7.50 -14.58
N ARG A 192 -4.25 -7.41 -15.88
CA ARG A 192 -5.27 -7.57 -16.91
C ARG A 192 -4.75 -8.61 -17.89
N GLY A 193 -5.29 -9.84 -17.80
CA GLY A 193 -4.67 -11.00 -18.43
C GLY A 193 -3.24 -11.18 -17.94
N LEU A 194 -2.30 -11.28 -18.85
CA LEU A 194 -0.88 -11.41 -18.56
C LEU A 194 -0.17 -10.08 -18.22
N PHE A 195 -0.88 -8.95 -18.39
CA PHE A 195 -0.27 -7.64 -18.22
C PHE A 195 -0.45 -7.09 -16.81
N PHE A 196 0.65 -6.76 -16.17
CA PHE A 196 0.67 -5.96 -14.95
C PHE A 196 0.18 -4.53 -15.22
N THR A 197 -0.75 -4.02 -14.42
CA THR A 197 -1.36 -2.71 -14.67
C THR A 197 -0.98 -1.65 -13.66
N TYR A 198 -1.12 -1.90 -12.37
CA TYR A 198 -0.75 -0.96 -11.32
C TYR A 198 -0.36 -1.66 -10.02
N SER A 199 0.38 -0.96 -9.19
CA SER A 199 0.65 -1.38 -7.81
C SER A 199 0.86 -0.21 -6.88
N TYR A 200 0.42 -0.40 -5.65
CA TYR A 200 0.49 0.55 -4.54
C TYR A 200 1.07 -0.12 -3.31
N TYR A 201 1.93 0.58 -2.60
CA TYR A 201 2.43 0.19 -1.29
C TYR A 201 2.07 1.28 -0.29
N ALA A 202 1.53 0.89 0.85
CA ALA A 202 1.15 1.78 1.93
C ALA A 202 1.92 1.45 3.20
N SER A 203 2.41 2.48 3.87
CA SER A 203 3.04 2.42 5.20
C SER A 203 2.51 3.56 6.08
N LEU A 204 2.69 3.46 7.37
CA LEU A 204 2.58 4.64 8.24
C LEU A 204 3.62 5.69 7.80
N ARG A 205 3.32 6.96 8.06
CA ARG A 205 4.32 8.03 7.93
C ARG A 205 5.42 7.78 8.93
N SER A 206 6.68 7.92 8.51
CA SER A 206 7.83 7.88 9.40
C SER A 206 7.72 8.93 10.50
N THR A 207 8.11 8.57 11.70
CA THR A 207 8.28 9.50 12.82
C THR A 207 9.67 10.12 12.86
N CYS A 208 10.56 9.71 11.95
CA CYS A 208 11.90 10.28 11.79
C CYS A 208 11.82 11.54 10.93
N PRO A 209 12.03 12.75 11.50
CA PRO A 209 11.81 14.01 10.79
C PRO A 209 12.96 14.42 9.88
N LEU A 210 14.18 13.93 10.14
CA LEU A 210 15.39 14.34 9.44
C LEU A 210 15.69 13.39 8.27
N GLY A 211 15.94 13.96 7.10
CA GLY A 211 16.58 13.25 6.01
C GLY A 211 18.12 13.23 6.19
N TYR A 212 18.81 12.43 5.40
CA TYR A 212 20.28 12.37 5.45
C TYR A 212 20.94 13.75 5.26
N MET A 213 20.39 14.60 4.37
CA MET A 213 20.94 15.95 4.14
C MET A 213 20.78 16.86 5.35
N ASP A 214 19.70 16.71 6.10
CA ASP A 214 19.48 17.46 7.33
C ASP A 214 20.50 17.02 8.40
N VAL A 215 20.77 15.71 8.47
CA VAL A 215 21.77 15.14 9.40
C VAL A 215 23.17 15.72 9.15
N ILE A 216 23.64 15.76 7.89
CA ILE A 216 24.99 16.29 7.61
C ILE A 216 25.12 17.80 7.81
N ALA A 217 24.00 18.51 7.91
CA ALA A 217 23.98 19.94 8.23
C ALA A 217 23.98 20.25 9.74
N LEU A 218 23.88 19.22 10.61
CA LEU A 218 23.93 19.38 12.08
C LEU A 218 25.33 19.72 12.58
N PRO A 219 25.46 20.27 13.82
CA PRO A 219 26.73 20.41 14.50
C PRO A 219 27.48 19.08 14.57
N VAL A 220 28.80 19.11 14.49
CA VAL A 220 29.69 17.94 14.34
C VAL A 220 29.39 16.82 15.34
N GLU A 221 29.22 17.17 16.61
CA GLU A 221 28.99 16.18 17.68
C GLU A 221 27.67 15.44 17.46
N GLU A 222 26.58 16.18 17.22
CA GLU A 222 25.27 15.62 16.99
C GLU A 222 25.22 14.85 15.63
N ARG A 223 25.79 15.44 14.59
CA ARG A 223 25.93 14.79 13.26
C ARG A 223 26.59 13.42 13.38
N ASN A 224 27.73 13.35 14.13
CA ASN A 224 28.50 12.13 14.25
C ASN A 224 27.73 11.02 15.00
N GLU A 225 26.84 11.36 15.92
CA GLU A 225 25.95 10.39 16.57
C GLU A 225 25.00 9.74 15.54
N TYR A 226 24.38 10.55 14.69
CA TYR A 226 23.51 10.04 13.63
C TYR A 226 24.29 9.23 12.59
N LEU A 227 25.47 9.66 12.18
CA LEU A 227 26.31 8.94 11.21
C LEU A 227 26.70 7.55 11.73
N ARG A 228 27.08 7.44 12.99
CA ARG A 228 27.36 6.13 13.63
C ARG A 228 26.12 5.25 13.65
N ALA A 229 24.96 5.79 13.97
CA ALA A 229 23.70 5.03 13.96
C ALA A 229 23.33 4.55 12.53
N ILE A 230 23.58 5.36 11.49
CA ILE A 230 23.40 4.97 10.08
C ILE A 230 24.35 3.83 9.73
N ALA A 231 25.65 3.95 10.10
CA ALA A 231 26.64 2.91 9.87
C ALA A 231 26.26 1.59 10.58
N ALA A 232 25.85 1.66 11.84
CA ALA A 232 25.42 0.51 12.62
C ALA A 232 24.17 -0.15 12.03
N THR A 233 23.20 0.63 11.57
CA THR A 233 22.00 0.11 10.89
C THR A 233 22.36 -0.60 9.59
N THR A 234 23.30 -0.03 8.83
CA THR A 234 23.81 -0.60 7.59
C THR A 234 24.59 -1.89 7.84
N ALA A 235 25.44 -1.93 8.87
CA ALA A 235 26.18 -3.13 9.26
C ALA A 235 25.21 -4.28 9.59
N ARG A 236 24.18 -4.04 10.39
CA ARG A 236 23.15 -5.04 10.75
C ARG A 236 22.38 -5.56 9.52
N MET A 237 22.14 -4.72 8.51
CA MET A 237 21.55 -5.17 7.24
C MET A 237 22.52 -6.09 6.48
N HIS A 238 23.77 -5.69 6.38
CA HIS A 238 24.79 -6.43 5.62
C HIS A 238 25.19 -7.76 6.28
N GLU A 239 25.19 -7.84 7.62
CA GLU A 239 25.38 -9.09 8.35
C GLU A 239 24.33 -10.15 7.98
N ARG A 240 23.11 -9.71 7.69
CA ARG A 240 22.03 -10.58 7.23
C ARG A 240 22.03 -10.84 5.72
N GLY A 241 23.06 -10.35 5.02
CA GLY A 241 23.14 -10.44 3.58
C GLY A 241 22.14 -9.56 2.83
N TRP A 242 21.66 -8.46 3.44
CA TRP A 242 20.69 -7.56 2.84
C TRP A 242 21.36 -6.28 2.34
N LEU A 243 21.63 -6.23 1.03
CA LEU A 243 22.27 -5.09 0.39
C LEU A 243 21.23 -4.19 -0.30
N HIS A 244 21.10 -2.95 0.16
CA HIS A 244 20.25 -1.96 -0.50
C HIS A 244 20.98 -1.34 -1.70
N THR A 245 20.67 -1.77 -2.92
CA THR A 245 21.43 -1.35 -4.12
C THR A 245 21.16 0.09 -4.58
N ASP A 246 20.26 0.81 -3.94
CA ASP A 246 19.97 2.22 -4.16
C ASP A 246 20.09 3.01 -2.86
N TYR A 247 21.16 2.75 -2.12
CA TYR A 247 21.43 3.38 -0.83
C TYR A 247 21.87 4.83 -1.06
N SER A 248 20.95 5.76 -0.97
CA SER A 248 21.17 7.17 -1.29
C SER A 248 20.54 8.09 -0.25
N ARG A 249 20.94 9.36 -0.27
CA ARG A 249 20.48 10.38 0.68
C ARG A 249 18.96 10.48 0.87
N GLY A 250 18.20 10.18 -0.15
CA GLY A 250 16.74 10.23 -0.12
C GLY A 250 16.08 9.00 0.49
N ASN A 251 16.85 7.96 0.85
CA ASN A 251 16.34 6.70 1.33
C ASN A 251 16.70 6.41 2.80
N ILE A 252 17.25 7.39 3.51
CA ILE A 252 17.61 7.33 4.94
C ILE A 252 16.86 8.44 5.67
N LEU A 253 16.11 8.06 6.67
CA LEU A 253 15.42 8.97 7.58
C LEU A 253 15.96 8.75 9.00
N CYS A 254 16.12 9.83 9.74
CA CYS A 254 16.68 9.84 11.07
C CYS A 254 15.79 10.60 12.05
N GLY A 255 15.84 10.21 13.30
CA GLY A 255 15.13 10.86 14.39
C GLY A 255 15.60 10.34 15.74
N ARG A 256 14.87 10.68 16.77
CA ARG A 256 15.08 10.12 18.12
C ARG A 256 13.81 9.41 18.58
N ASP A 257 13.98 8.35 19.34
CA ASP A 257 12.88 7.70 20.04
C ASP A 257 12.47 8.48 21.31
N ALA A 258 11.49 7.97 22.05
CA ALA A 258 11.00 8.61 23.27
C ALA A 258 12.06 8.69 24.37
N GLU A 259 13.07 7.82 24.33
CA GLU A 259 14.20 7.78 25.25
C GLU A 259 15.38 8.62 24.75
N GLY A 260 15.24 9.35 23.66
CA GLY A 260 16.28 10.23 23.08
C GLY A 260 17.34 9.50 22.24
N ARG A 261 17.24 8.16 22.06
CA ARG A 261 18.21 7.38 21.28
C ARG A 261 18.00 7.60 19.79
N VAL A 262 19.09 7.68 19.04
CA VAL A 262 19.01 7.85 17.58
C VAL A 262 18.34 6.66 16.93
N ARG A 263 17.32 6.95 16.13
CA ARG A 263 16.60 5.99 15.30
C ARG A 263 16.86 6.27 13.82
N VAL A 264 17.10 5.21 13.06
CA VAL A 264 17.31 5.28 11.62
C VAL A 264 16.27 4.41 10.94
N GLU A 265 15.60 4.95 9.93
CA GLU A 265 14.67 4.23 9.09
C GLU A 265 15.13 4.23 7.63
N ILE A 266 15.10 3.05 7.00
CA ILE A 266 15.46 2.89 5.59
C ILE A 266 14.16 2.77 4.77
N ILE A 267 14.08 3.54 3.68
CA ILE A 267 12.93 3.57 2.78
C ILE A 267 13.31 3.15 1.35
N ASP A 268 12.32 3.01 0.49
CA ASP A 268 12.44 2.54 -0.91
C ASP A 268 13.07 1.15 -1.08
N LEU A 269 12.67 0.22 -0.24
CA LEU A 269 13.27 -1.10 -0.04
C LEU A 269 13.16 -2.06 -1.24
N ASN A 270 12.39 -1.73 -2.28
CA ASN A 270 12.15 -2.64 -3.42
C ASN A 270 13.42 -3.04 -4.20
N ARG A 271 14.57 -2.42 -3.89
CA ARG A 271 15.88 -2.69 -4.50
C ARG A 271 16.86 -3.45 -3.60
N ILE A 272 16.41 -4.00 -2.49
CA ILE A 272 17.25 -4.88 -1.65
C ILE A 272 17.58 -6.13 -2.46
N ARG A 273 18.84 -6.54 -2.39
CA ARG A 273 19.36 -7.82 -2.89
C ARG A 273 19.82 -8.65 -1.72
N PHE A 274 19.56 -9.95 -1.82
CA PHE A 274 19.94 -10.95 -0.82
C PHE A 274 21.18 -11.66 -1.31
N ARG A 275 22.30 -11.37 -0.69
CA ARG A 275 23.60 -12.00 -0.97
C ARG A 275 24.56 -11.72 0.18
N GLU A 276 25.59 -12.51 0.30
CA GLU A 276 26.70 -12.20 1.21
C GLU A 276 27.29 -10.83 0.87
N VAL A 277 27.59 -10.06 1.90
CA VAL A 277 28.15 -8.70 1.79
C VAL A 277 29.44 -8.67 2.59
N ASP A 278 30.59 -8.66 1.92
CA ASP A 278 31.89 -8.43 2.55
C ASP A 278 32.07 -6.97 2.98
N CYS A 279 33.05 -6.69 3.84
CA CYS A 279 33.30 -5.36 4.36
C CYS A 279 33.55 -4.34 3.22
N LYS A 280 34.33 -4.72 2.20
CA LYS A 280 34.65 -3.85 1.05
C LYS A 280 33.40 -3.48 0.24
N THR A 281 32.52 -4.45 -0.03
CA THR A 281 31.23 -4.20 -0.70
C THR A 281 30.33 -3.32 0.16
N GLY A 282 30.33 -3.55 1.46
CA GLY A 282 29.56 -2.78 2.42
C GLY A 282 30.02 -1.31 2.50
N CYS A 283 31.31 -1.05 2.59
CA CYS A 283 31.85 0.32 2.55
C CYS A 283 31.49 1.02 1.24
N ARG A 284 31.56 0.35 0.11
CA ARG A 284 31.16 0.90 -1.20
C ARG A 284 29.68 1.31 -1.26
N ASN A 285 28.83 0.75 -0.40
CA ASN A 285 27.42 1.10 -0.36
C ASN A 285 27.21 2.55 0.07
N PHE A 286 28.13 3.11 0.89
CA PHE A 286 28.09 4.53 1.30
C PHE A 286 28.52 5.49 0.18
N GLY A 287 29.18 5.02 -0.88
CA GLY A 287 29.70 5.86 -1.96
C GLY A 287 28.66 6.65 -2.76
N ARG A 288 27.35 6.49 -2.45
CA ARG A 288 26.27 7.32 -3.01
C ARG A 288 25.75 8.36 -2.02
N LEU A 289 26.26 8.37 -0.79
CA LEU A 289 25.92 9.35 0.20
C LEU A 289 26.85 10.56 0.00
N PRO A 290 26.31 11.77 -0.15
CA PRO A 290 27.12 12.98 -0.17
C PRO A 290 27.73 13.23 1.22
N GLY A 291 28.91 13.77 1.26
CA GLY A 291 29.61 14.15 2.46
C GLY A 291 31.04 14.51 2.15
N ASP A 292 31.67 15.29 3.03
CA ASP A 292 33.09 15.51 3.02
C ASP A 292 33.87 14.30 3.57
N ASP A 293 35.16 14.37 3.56
CA ASP A 293 36.01 13.26 4.03
C ASP A 293 35.76 12.92 5.50
N GLU A 294 35.42 13.91 6.35
CA GLU A 294 35.09 13.68 7.75
C GLU A 294 33.79 12.82 7.89
N VAL A 295 32.72 13.18 7.19
CA VAL A 295 31.46 12.43 7.18
C VAL A 295 31.68 10.99 6.71
N LEU A 296 32.43 10.82 5.60
CA LEU A 296 32.69 9.50 5.04
C LEU A 296 33.58 8.65 5.93
N THR A 297 34.54 9.28 6.62
CA THR A 297 35.42 8.63 7.62
C THR A 297 34.61 8.10 8.80
N VAL A 298 33.74 8.91 9.39
CA VAL A 298 32.89 8.48 10.52
C VAL A 298 31.99 7.28 10.12
N LEU A 299 31.40 7.32 8.93
CA LEU A 299 30.60 6.21 8.42
C LEU A 299 31.41 4.93 8.21
N ALA A 300 32.59 5.06 7.59
CA ALA A 300 33.46 3.92 7.25
C ALA A 300 34.08 3.29 8.49
N ASP A 301 34.59 4.09 9.43
CA ASP A 301 35.23 3.61 10.65
C ASP A 301 34.23 2.88 11.55
N GLU A 302 33.06 3.47 11.79
CA GLU A 302 32.04 2.82 12.59
C GLU A 302 31.52 1.54 11.91
N TYR A 303 31.34 1.55 10.58
CA TYR A 303 30.95 0.36 9.84
C TYR A 303 32.01 -0.73 9.92
N ALA A 304 33.30 -0.40 9.73
CA ALA A 304 34.42 -1.35 9.83
C ALA A 304 34.58 -1.92 11.24
N ARG A 305 34.32 -1.10 12.27
CA ARG A 305 34.36 -1.54 13.67
C ARG A 305 33.31 -2.62 13.97
N LEU A 306 32.16 -2.57 13.26
CA LEU A 306 31.02 -3.46 13.49
C LEU A 306 31.02 -4.68 12.56
N ARG A 307 31.92 -4.75 11.57
CA ARG A 307 32.00 -5.84 10.57
C ARG A 307 33.25 -6.65 10.71
#